data_4038c62c4b265d4f59c152d5ab3a537e
#
_entry.id   4038c62c4b265d4f59c152d5ab3a537e
#
_cell.length_a   1.000
_cell.length_b   1.000
_cell.length_c   1.000
_cell.angle_alpha   90.00
_cell.angle_beta   90.00
_cell.angle_gamma   90.00
#
_symmetry.space_group_name_H-M   'P 1'
#
loop_
_entity.id
_entity.type
_entity.pdbx_description
1 polymer ?
#
loop_
_entity_poly.entity_id
_entity_poly.type
_entity_poly.pdbx_seq_one_letter_code
_entity_poly.pdbx_strand_id
1 'polypeptide(L)'
;GALRTADAAIPRVRHAATAPEMDPSVRELLMEALDAAKLAGAGYADARIGRYMQNFVVTREQQIINVVDTDSIGIGVRALVDGTWGFAASRDLTKAGVAAAEREAAAIAKANRIARDRMVELAPAPAVTNAAWKNAWQVDPWSIPVEEKADLLIRSNAAGMKAANVKYVFSALFFRKQERNYANTDGSVIAQTLVQTAIQQQFTAVSPDFTDFQNRGNTI
;
A
#
# COMPACT_ATOMS: atom_id res chain seq x y z
N GLY A 1 2.06 33.63 -33.41
CA GLY A 1 1.18 32.48 -33.51
C GLY A 1 0.84 32.00 -32.13
N ALA A 2 -0.45 32.14 -31.71
CA ALA A 2 -0.90 31.73 -30.41
C ALA A 2 -0.92 30.19 -30.31
N LEU A 3 -0.21 29.64 -29.36
CA LEU A 3 -0.32 28.24 -28.96
C LEU A 3 -1.71 28.02 -28.31
N ARG A 4 -2.57 27.33 -29.01
CA ARG A 4 -3.82 26.81 -28.44
C ARG A 4 -3.42 25.66 -27.50
N THR A 5 -3.54 25.88 -26.21
CA THR A 5 -3.56 24.79 -25.22
C THR A 5 -4.83 23.97 -25.46
N ALA A 6 -4.67 22.77 -25.97
CA ALA A 6 -5.75 21.79 -25.99
C ALA A 6 -6.03 21.39 -24.53
N ASP A 7 -7.15 21.89 -24.01
CA ASP A 7 -7.72 21.43 -22.75
C ASP A 7 -8.20 19.98 -22.96
N ALA A 8 -7.29 19.02 -22.75
CA ALA A 8 -7.63 17.62 -22.70
C ALA A 8 -8.41 17.41 -21.39
N ALA A 9 -9.73 17.45 -21.48
CA ALA A 9 -10.59 17.09 -20.36
C ALA A 9 -10.21 15.68 -19.86
N ILE A 10 -9.62 15.60 -18.69
CA ILE A 10 -9.37 14.34 -18.01
C ILE A 10 -10.72 13.63 -17.88
N PRO A 11 -10.90 12.44 -18.48
CA PRO A 11 -12.17 11.75 -18.39
C PRO A 11 -12.46 11.49 -16.91
N ARG A 12 -13.56 12.04 -16.41
CA ARG A 12 -14.05 11.71 -15.07
C ARG A 12 -14.42 10.22 -15.08
N VAL A 13 -13.58 9.41 -14.48
CA VAL A 13 -13.84 8.00 -14.28
C VAL A 13 -15.13 7.88 -13.46
N ARG A 14 -16.20 7.41 -14.08
CA ARG A 14 -17.43 7.08 -13.37
C ARG A 14 -17.10 5.96 -12.38
N HIS A 15 -17.26 6.24 -11.11
CA HIS A 15 -17.15 5.23 -10.05
C HIS A 15 -18.24 4.18 -10.25
N ALA A 16 -17.90 3.08 -10.87
CA ALA A 16 -18.73 1.90 -10.93
C ALA A 16 -17.98 0.78 -10.22
N ALA A 17 -18.39 0.50 -9.06
CA ALA A 17 -18.44 -0.70 -8.25
C ALA A 17 -18.39 -0.28 -6.78
N THR A 18 -19.35 -0.70 -6.01
CA THR A 18 -19.36 -0.61 -4.55
C THR A 18 -18.03 -1.11 -4.00
N ALA A 19 -17.44 -0.37 -3.08
CA ALA A 19 -16.27 -0.85 -2.36
C ALA A 19 -16.66 -2.17 -1.67
N PRO A 20 -15.80 -3.19 -1.66
CA PRO A 20 -16.09 -4.44 -0.99
C PRO A 20 -16.29 -4.16 0.51
N GLU A 21 -17.38 -4.68 1.07
CA GLU A 21 -17.58 -4.68 2.52
C GLU A 21 -16.47 -5.50 3.19
N MET A 22 -16.23 -5.20 4.46
CA MET A 22 -15.29 -5.98 5.26
C MET A 22 -15.78 -7.42 5.39
N ASP A 23 -14.89 -8.38 5.15
CA ASP A 23 -15.17 -9.80 5.37
C ASP A 23 -15.58 -10.03 6.84
N PRO A 24 -16.68 -10.74 7.10
CA PRO A 24 -17.16 -10.99 8.46
C PRO A 24 -16.10 -11.66 9.36
N SER A 25 -15.29 -12.56 8.84
CA SER A 25 -14.22 -13.23 9.60
C SER A 25 -13.11 -12.26 10.00
N VAL A 26 -12.74 -11.33 9.11
CA VAL A 26 -11.77 -10.27 9.41
C VAL A 26 -12.33 -9.32 10.46
N ARG A 27 -13.61 -8.97 10.36
CA ARG A 27 -14.29 -8.16 11.36
C ARG A 27 -14.28 -8.83 12.75
N GLU A 28 -14.56 -10.12 12.79
CA GLU A 28 -14.53 -10.89 14.05
C GLU A 28 -13.15 -10.84 14.72
N LEU A 29 -12.08 -11.00 13.96
CA LEU A 29 -10.71 -10.90 14.47
C LEU A 29 -10.38 -9.50 15.00
N LEU A 30 -10.82 -8.45 14.31
CA LEU A 30 -10.64 -7.08 14.79
C LEU A 30 -11.39 -6.83 16.10
N MET A 31 -12.64 -7.32 16.22
CA MET A 31 -13.40 -7.19 17.47
C MET A 31 -12.73 -7.97 18.61
N GLU A 32 -12.25 -9.18 18.37
CA GLU A 32 -11.49 -9.97 19.36
C GLU A 32 -10.27 -9.23 19.88
N ALA A 33 -9.50 -8.58 18.98
CA ALA A 33 -8.36 -7.76 19.37
C ALA A 33 -8.80 -6.60 20.28
N LEU A 34 -9.85 -5.85 19.90
CA LEU A 34 -10.33 -4.72 20.68
C LEU A 34 -10.89 -5.13 22.05
N ASP A 35 -11.56 -6.27 22.13
CA ASP A 35 -12.03 -6.79 23.41
C ASP A 35 -10.87 -7.23 24.33
N ALA A 36 -9.83 -7.84 23.76
CA ALA A 36 -8.59 -8.13 24.49
C ALA A 36 -7.92 -6.85 25.01
N ALA A 37 -7.94 -5.74 24.25
CA ALA A 37 -7.42 -4.45 24.70
C ALA A 37 -8.18 -3.90 25.91
N LYS A 38 -9.51 -3.91 25.86
CA LYS A 38 -10.37 -3.45 26.97
C LYS A 38 -10.09 -4.27 28.23
N LEU A 39 -10.02 -5.61 28.11
CA LEU A 39 -9.70 -6.51 29.21
C LEU A 39 -8.29 -6.25 29.77
N ALA A 40 -7.36 -5.82 28.93
CA ALA A 40 -6.00 -5.43 29.34
C ALA A 40 -5.93 -4.03 29.96
N GLY A 41 -7.03 -3.27 30.02
CA GLY A 41 -7.14 -1.97 30.65
C GLY A 41 -6.77 -0.80 29.71
N ALA A 42 -6.85 -0.98 28.40
CA ALA A 42 -6.67 0.12 27.46
C ALA A 42 -7.87 1.08 27.50
N GLY A 43 -7.61 2.37 27.65
CA GLY A 43 -8.63 3.43 27.48
C GLY A 43 -8.99 3.69 26.02
N TYR A 44 -8.07 3.36 25.11
CA TYR A 44 -8.29 3.35 23.67
C TYR A 44 -7.44 2.26 23.04
N ALA A 45 -7.96 1.64 21.99
CA ALA A 45 -7.20 0.73 21.14
C ALA A 45 -7.66 0.79 19.68
N ASP A 46 -6.75 0.50 18.78
CA ASP A 46 -7.07 0.24 17.38
C ASP A 46 -6.32 -0.99 16.84
N ALA A 47 -6.98 -1.67 15.91
CA ALA A 47 -6.47 -2.84 15.23
C ALA A 47 -6.59 -2.69 13.71
N ARG A 48 -5.60 -3.17 12.99
CA ARG A 48 -5.54 -3.16 11.52
C ARG A 48 -5.09 -4.50 10.99
N ILE A 49 -5.95 -5.16 10.23
CA ILE A 49 -5.56 -6.31 9.43
C ILE A 49 -5.29 -5.80 8.01
N GLY A 50 -4.04 -5.93 7.57
CA GLY A 50 -3.58 -5.47 6.26
C GLY A 50 -3.03 -6.60 5.42
N ARG A 51 -3.47 -6.69 4.16
CA ARG A 51 -2.85 -7.51 3.12
C ARG A 51 -2.15 -6.60 2.13
N TYR A 52 -0.89 -6.88 1.84
CA TYR A 52 -0.03 -6.10 0.97
C TYR A 52 0.51 -6.98 -0.13
N MET A 53 0.05 -6.74 -1.35
CA MET A 53 0.51 -7.42 -2.56
C MET A 53 1.36 -6.46 -3.37
N GLN A 54 2.52 -6.92 -3.84
CA GLN A 54 3.39 -6.17 -4.72
C GLN A 54 3.81 -7.04 -5.89
N ASN A 55 3.68 -6.52 -7.09
CA ASN A 55 4.23 -7.11 -8.30
C ASN A 55 5.11 -6.07 -8.98
N PHE A 56 6.30 -6.49 -9.35
CA PHE A 56 7.36 -5.62 -9.83
C PHE A 56 8.10 -6.31 -10.95
N VAL A 57 8.16 -5.68 -12.12
CA VAL A 57 8.85 -6.20 -13.30
C VAL A 57 9.85 -5.15 -13.76
N VAL A 58 11.10 -5.55 -13.88
CA VAL A 58 12.19 -4.68 -14.32
C VAL A 58 12.86 -5.27 -15.55
N THR A 59 13.07 -4.42 -16.53
CA THR A 59 13.79 -4.77 -17.76
C THR A 59 14.91 -3.79 -18.04
N ARG A 60 15.93 -4.27 -18.70
CA ARG A 60 17.03 -3.49 -19.24
C ARG A 60 17.27 -3.91 -20.67
N GLU A 61 17.26 -2.96 -21.60
CA GLU A 61 17.26 -3.21 -23.05
C GLU A 61 16.17 -4.24 -23.41
N GLN A 62 16.56 -5.45 -23.83
CA GLN A 62 15.66 -6.54 -24.21
C GLN A 62 15.66 -7.70 -23.20
N GLN A 63 16.12 -7.45 -21.98
CA GLN A 63 16.24 -8.49 -20.95
C GLN A 63 15.39 -8.15 -19.72
N ILE A 64 14.72 -9.16 -19.18
CA ILE A 64 14.13 -9.09 -17.85
C ILE A 64 15.27 -9.26 -16.84
N ILE A 65 15.46 -8.28 -15.97
CA ILE A 65 16.52 -8.33 -14.95
C ILE A 65 15.98 -8.61 -13.54
N ASN A 66 14.68 -8.36 -13.31
CA ASN A 66 14.08 -8.71 -12.04
C ASN A 66 12.56 -8.87 -12.16
N VAL A 67 12.01 -9.83 -11.43
CA VAL A 67 10.58 -10.01 -11.21
C VAL A 67 10.38 -10.30 -9.73
N VAL A 68 9.49 -9.54 -9.11
CA VAL A 68 9.09 -9.75 -7.72
C VAL A 68 7.57 -9.89 -7.67
N ASP A 69 7.10 -10.91 -6.98
CA ASP A 69 5.69 -11.06 -6.63
C ASP A 69 5.60 -11.45 -5.16
N THR A 70 5.03 -10.58 -4.35
CA THR A 70 4.92 -10.78 -2.91
C THR A 70 3.52 -10.54 -2.43
N ASP A 71 3.10 -11.36 -1.47
CA ASP A 71 1.84 -11.24 -0.76
C ASP A 71 2.10 -11.44 0.73
N SER A 72 1.71 -10.48 1.53
CA SER A 72 1.86 -10.53 2.98
C SER A 72 0.59 -10.07 3.68
N ILE A 73 0.23 -10.75 4.76
CA ILE A 73 -0.91 -10.41 5.59
C ILE A 73 -0.52 -10.47 7.06
N GLY A 74 -1.13 -9.60 7.86
CA GLY A 74 -0.93 -9.58 9.29
C GLY A 74 -1.81 -8.56 9.98
N ILE A 75 -1.78 -8.58 11.32
CA ILE A 75 -2.44 -7.61 12.18
C ILE A 75 -1.39 -6.72 12.85
N GLY A 76 -1.66 -5.42 12.89
CA GLY A 76 -0.98 -4.45 13.75
C GLY A 76 -1.98 -3.86 14.71
N VAL A 77 -1.64 -3.76 15.97
CA VAL A 77 -2.50 -3.29 17.06
C VAL A 77 -1.81 -2.20 17.87
N ARG A 78 -2.60 -1.26 18.37
CA ARG A 78 -2.13 -0.21 19.27
C ARG A 78 -3.05 -0.12 20.47
N ALA A 79 -2.48 -0.03 21.66
CA ALA A 79 -3.18 0.21 22.90
C ALA A 79 -2.68 1.49 23.57
N LEU A 80 -3.61 2.32 24.04
CA LEU A 80 -3.34 3.48 24.90
C LEU A 80 -3.74 3.12 26.33
N VAL A 81 -2.76 2.98 27.22
CA VAL A 81 -2.98 2.67 28.63
C VAL A 81 -2.38 3.79 29.46
N ASP A 82 -3.17 4.41 30.33
CA ASP A 82 -2.74 5.49 31.23
C ASP A 82 -1.92 6.58 30.48
N GLY A 83 -2.38 6.98 29.28
CA GLY A 83 -1.75 8.03 28.48
C GLY A 83 -0.43 7.64 27.81
N THR A 84 -0.12 6.35 27.69
CA THR A 84 1.07 5.85 26.95
C THR A 84 0.68 4.82 25.90
N TRP A 85 1.36 4.90 24.75
CA TRP A 85 1.15 3.99 23.64
C TRP A 85 2.00 2.73 23.74
N GLY A 86 1.40 1.60 23.36
CA GLY A 86 2.10 0.38 22.97
C GLY A 86 1.65 -0.08 21.61
N PHE A 87 2.52 -0.78 20.91
CA PHE A 87 2.27 -1.37 19.60
C PHE A 87 2.81 -2.79 19.56
N ALA A 88 2.04 -3.69 18.95
CA ALA A 88 2.50 -5.02 18.58
C ALA A 88 1.94 -5.42 17.21
N ALA A 89 2.55 -6.42 16.59
CA ALA A 89 2.11 -6.95 15.32
C ALA A 89 2.28 -8.47 15.28
N SER A 90 1.39 -9.15 14.55
CA SER A 90 1.42 -10.60 14.41
C SER A 90 1.02 -11.04 13.00
N ARG A 91 1.55 -12.18 12.57
CA ARG A 91 1.06 -12.92 11.40
C ARG A 91 0.01 -13.97 11.77
N ASP A 92 -0.14 -14.26 13.04
CA ASP A 92 -1.14 -15.21 13.53
C ASP A 92 -2.51 -14.53 13.57
N LEU A 93 -3.31 -14.79 12.54
CA LEU A 93 -4.68 -14.31 12.39
C LEU A 93 -5.73 -15.28 12.95
N THR A 94 -5.38 -16.00 14.02
CA THR A 94 -6.35 -16.70 14.87
C THR A 94 -6.86 -15.76 15.96
N LYS A 95 -8.02 -16.06 16.55
CA LYS A 95 -8.53 -15.31 17.72
C LYS A 95 -7.49 -15.24 18.85
N ALA A 96 -6.85 -16.35 19.15
CA ALA A 96 -5.81 -16.40 20.19
C ALA A 96 -4.60 -15.52 19.82
N GLY A 97 -4.17 -15.54 18.55
CA GLY A 97 -3.04 -14.77 18.04
C GLY A 97 -3.29 -13.26 18.08
N VAL A 98 -4.46 -12.80 17.61
CA VAL A 98 -4.80 -11.37 17.62
C VAL A 98 -4.99 -10.86 19.06
N ALA A 99 -5.60 -11.64 19.95
CA ALA A 99 -5.72 -11.30 21.36
C ALA A 99 -4.37 -11.27 22.07
N ALA A 100 -3.44 -12.15 21.72
CA ALA A 100 -2.07 -12.13 22.25
C ALA A 100 -1.31 -10.89 21.84
N ALA A 101 -1.37 -10.49 20.55
CA ALA A 101 -0.76 -9.26 20.06
C ALA A 101 -1.29 -8.02 20.80
N GLU A 102 -2.60 -7.96 21.05
CA GLU A 102 -3.19 -6.82 21.76
C GLU A 102 -2.76 -6.76 23.24
N ARG A 103 -2.71 -7.91 23.93
CA ARG A 103 -2.18 -7.96 25.29
C ARG A 103 -0.72 -7.52 25.36
N GLU A 104 0.07 -7.88 24.37
CA GLU A 104 1.45 -7.43 24.24
C GLU A 104 1.52 -5.90 24.05
N ALA A 105 0.72 -5.33 23.15
CA ALA A 105 0.64 -3.88 22.96
C ALA A 105 0.26 -3.16 24.27
N ALA A 106 -0.73 -3.67 25.01
CA ALA A 106 -1.12 -3.11 26.31
C ALA A 106 -0.01 -3.24 27.37
N ALA A 107 0.74 -4.34 27.37
CA ALA A 107 1.88 -4.53 28.28
C ALA A 107 3.01 -3.54 27.95
N ILE A 108 3.32 -3.34 26.68
CA ILE A 108 4.30 -2.35 26.22
C ILE A 108 3.84 -0.93 26.60
N ALA A 109 2.56 -0.59 26.43
CA ALA A 109 2.02 0.69 26.86
C ALA A 109 2.24 0.92 28.37
N LYS A 110 1.96 -0.08 29.19
CA LYS A 110 2.19 -0.01 30.65
C LYS A 110 3.67 0.17 31.00
N ALA A 111 4.56 -0.54 30.30
CA ALA A 111 6.00 -0.41 30.53
C ALA A 111 6.52 1.00 30.14
N ASN A 112 6.02 1.58 29.06
CA ASN A 112 6.41 2.89 28.56
C ASN A 112 6.03 4.06 29.51
N ARG A 113 5.18 3.82 30.51
CA ARG A 113 4.84 4.85 31.51
C ARG A 113 6.04 5.42 32.25
N ILE A 114 7.10 4.64 32.40
CA ILE A 114 8.32 5.06 33.12
C ILE A 114 9.04 6.17 32.34
N ALA A 115 8.98 6.14 31.01
CA ALA A 115 9.72 7.05 30.12
C ALA A 115 8.86 8.21 29.57
N ARG A 116 7.61 8.37 30.03
CA ARG A 116 6.75 9.43 29.52
C ARG A 116 7.00 10.78 30.19
N ASP A 117 7.06 11.84 29.40
CA ASP A 117 7.10 13.22 29.90
C ASP A 117 5.69 13.77 30.16
N ARG A 118 4.71 13.38 29.34
CA ARG A 118 3.29 13.78 29.46
C ARG A 118 2.36 12.66 29.04
N MET A 119 1.13 12.68 29.56
CA MET A 119 0.07 11.80 29.12
C MET A 119 -0.41 12.17 27.73
N VAL A 120 -0.68 11.17 26.89
CA VAL A 120 -1.36 11.35 25.60
C VAL A 120 -2.86 11.42 25.87
N GLU A 121 -3.48 12.49 25.40
CA GLU A 121 -4.94 12.67 25.36
C GLU A 121 -5.38 12.71 23.91
N LEU A 122 -6.36 11.87 23.55
CA LEU A 122 -6.90 11.83 22.20
C LEU A 122 -8.00 12.87 22.05
N ALA A 123 -7.95 13.64 20.97
CA ALA A 123 -9.07 14.50 20.61
C ALA A 123 -10.30 13.66 20.26
N PRO A 124 -11.50 14.07 20.69
CA PRO A 124 -12.73 13.39 20.30
C PRO A 124 -12.86 13.34 18.77
N ALA A 125 -13.16 12.17 18.24
CA ALA A 125 -13.43 11.99 16.83
C ALA A 125 -14.73 11.19 16.64
N PRO A 126 -15.58 11.55 15.65
CA PRO A 126 -16.78 10.78 15.37
C PRO A 126 -16.42 9.37 14.88
N ALA A 127 -17.18 8.38 15.32
CA ALA A 127 -17.06 7.02 14.84
C ALA A 127 -17.47 6.94 13.37
N VAL A 128 -16.68 6.24 12.56
CA VAL A 128 -17.01 5.92 11.17
C VAL A 128 -17.38 4.45 11.10
N THR A 129 -18.69 4.18 11.11
CA THR A 129 -19.22 2.83 11.20
C THR A 129 -19.45 2.22 9.82
N ASN A 130 -18.95 0.98 9.60
CA ASN A 130 -19.17 0.18 8.39
C ASN A 130 -18.85 0.91 7.08
N ALA A 131 -17.82 1.76 7.07
CA ALA A 131 -17.38 2.42 5.86
C ALA A 131 -16.52 1.50 5.01
N ALA A 132 -16.74 1.56 3.70
CA ALA A 132 -15.91 0.86 2.72
C ALA A 132 -15.49 1.83 1.62
N TRP A 133 -14.21 1.78 1.23
CA TRP A 133 -13.67 2.62 0.19
C TRP A 133 -12.68 1.87 -0.70
N LYS A 134 -12.70 2.18 -1.98
CA LYS A 134 -11.64 1.79 -2.92
C LYS A 134 -11.37 2.90 -3.93
N ASN A 135 -10.14 3.01 -4.40
CA ASN A 135 -9.88 3.85 -5.57
C ASN A 135 -10.41 3.19 -6.84
N ALA A 136 -10.61 3.98 -7.89
CA ALA A 136 -11.03 3.46 -9.18
C ALA A 136 -9.83 2.84 -9.92
N TRP A 137 -10.05 1.69 -10.57
CA TRP A 137 -9.18 1.11 -11.60
C TRP A 137 -10.03 0.43 -12.66
N GLN A 138 -9.54 0.38 -13.89
CA GLN A 138 -10.24 -0.26 -15.00
C GLN A 138 -9.89 -1.74 -15.12
N VAL A 139 -8.63 -2.08 -14.88
CA VAL A 139 -8.10 -3.44 -14.97
C VAL A 139 -7.35 -3.75 -13.68
N ASP A 140 -7.64 -4.91 -13.06
CA ASP A 140 -6.85 -5.38 -11.93
C ASP A 140 -5.48 -5.86 -12.43
N PRO A 141 -4.35 -5.25 -11.98
CA PRO A 141 -3.03 -5.65 -12.43
C PRO A 141 -2.68 -7.12 -12.15
N TRP A 142 -3.32 -7.74 -11.17
CA TRP A 142 -3.11 -9.16 -10.85
C TRP A 142 -3.83 -10.11 -11.81
N SER A 143 -4.76 -9.60 -12.63
CA SER A 143 -5.37 -10.39 -13.71
C SER A 143 -4.49 -10.49 -14.98
N ILE A 144 -3.40 -9.71 -15.05
CA ILE A 144 -2.47 -9.70 -16.18
C ILE A 144 -1.27 -10.59 -15.85
N PRO A 145 -0.94 -11.59 -16.69
CA PRO A 145 0.26 -12.40 -16.51
C PRO A 145 1.55 -11.59 -16.48
N VAL A 146 2.54 -12.07 -15.74
CA VAL A 146 3.82 -11.37 -15.60
C VAL A 146 4.58 -11.31 -16.95
N GLU A 147 4.42 -12.30 -17.77
CA GLU A 147 4.99 -12.39 -19.12
C GLU A 147 4.47 -11.26 -20.02
N GLU A 148 3.18 -10.95 -19.96
CA GLU A 148 2.57 -9.86 -20.73
C GLU A 148 3.08 -8.50 -20.27
N LYS A 149 3.27 -8.31 -18.96
CA LYS A 149 3.87 -7.10 -18.38
C LYS A 149 5.32 -6.92 -18.84
N ALA A 150 6.10 -8.00 -18.80
CA ALA A 150 7.49 -8.00 -19.25
C ALA A 150 7.60 -7.71 -20.76
N ASP A 151 6.74 -8.33 -21.56
CA ASP A 151 6.71 -8.15 -23.01
C ASP A 151 6.35 -6.71 -23.39
N LEU A 152 5.44 -6.06 -22.65
CA LEU A 152 5.13 -4.65 -22.83
C LEU A 152 6.38 -3.77 -22.62
N LEU A 153 7.15 -4.00 -21.56
CA LEU A 153 8.38 -3.25 -21.29
C LEU A 153 9.44 -3.50 -22.34
N ILE A 154 9.66 -4.76 -22.75
CA ILE A 154 10.65 -5.13 -23.78
C ILE A 154 10.33 -4.48 -25.12
N ARG A 155 9.05 -4.48 -25.53
CA ARG A 155 8.62 -3.80 -26.77
C ARG A 155 8.82 -2.30 -26.69
N SER A 156 8.53 -1.70 -25.54
CA SER A 156 8.76 -0.26 -25.30
C SER A 156 10.26 0.07 -25.35
N ASN A 157 11.09 -0.74 -24.72
CA ASN A 157 12.57 -0.58 -24.75
C ASN A 157 13.11 -0.71 -26.18
N ALA A 158 12.65 -1.72 -26.92
CA ALA A 158 13.05 -1.93 -28.31
C ALA A 158 12.65 -0.74 -29.21
N ALA A 159 11.50 -0.12 -28.96
CA ALA A 159 11.09 1.08 -29.66
C ALA A 159 12.00 2.28 -29.34
N GLY A 160 12.33 2.47 -28.06
CA GLY A 160 13.20 3.57 -27.63
C GLY A 160 14.65 3.42 -28.13
N MET A 161 15.15 2.20 -28.21
CA MET A 161 16.51 1.91 -28.73
C MET A 161 16.66 2.20 -30.24
N LYS A 162 15.57 2.43 -30.97
CA LYS A 162 15.63 2.87 -32.37
C LYS A 162 16.00 4.36 -32.51
N ALA A 163 15.89 5.13 -31.45
CA ALA A 163 16.28 6.54 -31.48
C ALA A 163 17.81 6.67 -31.60
N ALA A 164 18.25 7.71 -32.31
CA ALA A 164 19.67 7.95 -32.57
C ALA A 164 20.45 8.04 -31.24
N ASN A 165 21.56 7.30 -31.18
CA ASN A 165 22.50 7.28 -30.07
C ASN A 165 21.97 6.72 -28.74
N VAL A 166 20.73 6.25 -28.65
CA VAL A 166 20.24 5.53 -27.46
C VAL A 166 20.95 4.19 -27.36
N LYS A 167 21.70 4.00 -26.27
CA LYS A 167 22.49 2.79 -25.99
C LYS A 167 21.93 1.97 -24.85
N TYR A 168 21.31 2.63 -23.86
CA TYR A 168 20.77 1.95 -22.69
C TYR A 168 19.34 2.37 -22.44
N VAL A 169 18.52 1.40 -22.07
CA VAL A 169 17.11 1.61 -21.69
C VAL A 169 16.83 0.78 -20.45
N PHE A 170 16.37 1.47 -19.42
CA PHE A 170 15.86 0.84 -18.21
C PHE A 170 14.35 1.08 -18.11
N SER A 171 13.58 0.04 -17.79
CA SER A 171 12.15 0.19 -17.55
C SER A 171 11.68 -0.69 -16.40
N ALA A 172 10.73 -0.18 -15.64
CA ALA A 172 10.12 -0.89 -14.54
C ALA A 172 8.61 -0.64 -14.48
N LEU A 173 7.86 -1.68 -14.15
CA LEU A 173 6.45 -1.61 -13.76
C LEU A 173 6.33 -1.98 -12.30
N PHE A 174 5.59 -1.15 -11.57
CA PHE A 174 5.29 -1.35 -10.15
C PHE A 174 3.79 -1.45 -9.98
N PHE A 175 3.34 -2.49 -9.33
CA PHE A 175 1.95 -2.67 -8.94
C PHE A 175 1.90 -2.93 -7.44
N ARG A 176 1.02 -2.22 -6.75
CA ARG A 176 0.76 -2.42 -5.33
C ARG A 176 -0.74 -2.47 -5.10
N LYS A 177 -1.20 -3.50 -4.41
CA LYS A 177 -2.55 -3.60 -3.89
C LYS A 177 -2.49 -3.71 -2.37
N GLN A 178 -3.29 -2.90 -1.71
CA GLN A 178 -3.38 -2.87 -0.26
C GLN A 178 -4.85 -3.02 0.13
N GLU A 179 -5.12 -4.06 0.89
CA GLU A 179 -6.41 -4.27 1.54
C GLU A 179 -6.22 -3.97 3.03
N ARG A 180 -6.90 -2.96 3.53
CA ARG A 180 -6.76 -2.47 4.90
C ARG A 180 -8.11 -2.53 5.58
N ASN A 181 -8.16 -3.29 6.67
CA ASN A 181 -9.32 -3.40 7.52
C ASN A 181 -8.96 -2.83 8.88
N TYR A 182 -9.73 -1.88 9.34
CA TYR A 182 -9.46 -1.11 10.55
C TYR A 182 -10.66 -1.11 11.47
N ALA A 183 -10.42 -1.23 12.77
CA ALA A 183 -11.42 -0.96 13.80
C ALA A 183 -10.75 -0.31 15.02
N ASN A 184 -11.54 0.43 15.79
CA ASN A 184 -11.11 1.02 17.06
C ASN A 184 -12.20 0.90 18.16
N THR A 185 -11.79 1.15 19.39
CA THR A 185 -12.69 1.11 20.56
C THR A 185 -13.75 2.20 20.57
N ASP A 186 -13.59 3.29 19.77
CA ASP A 186 -14.59 4.36 19.63
C ASP A 186 -15.69 3.99 18.63
N GLY A 187 -15.67 2.76 18.06
CA GLY A 187 -16.72 2.23 17.20
C GLY A 187 -16.51 2.42 15.71
N SER A 188 -15.35 2.91 15.27
CA SER A 188 -15.04 2.96 13.85
C SER A 188 -14.72 1.57 13.30
N VAL A 189 -15.26 1.26 12.11
CA VAL A 189 -15.00 0.05 11.33
C VAL A 189 -14.91 0.42 9.87
N ILE A 190 -13.73 0.23 9.26
CA ILE A 190 -13.43 0.76 7.93
C ILE A 190 -12.69 -0.29 7.10
N ALA A 191 -13.17 -0.57 5.90
CA ALA A 191 -12.49 -1.38 4.90
C ALA A 191 -11.98 -0.50 3.75
N GLN A 192 -10.74 -0.69 3.34
CA GLN A 192 -10.14 0.07 2.25
C GLN A 192 -9.39 -0.85 1.30
N THR A 193 -9.56 -0.63 -0.01
CA THR A 193 -8.74 -1.26 -1.04
C THR A 193 -8.10 -0.20 -1.91
N LEU A 194 -6.77 -0.21 -1.98
CA LEU A 194 -5.97 0.71 -2.77
C LEU A 194 -5.15 -0.07 -3.79
N VAL A 195 -5.33 0.24 -5.07
CA VAL A 195 -4.49 -0.27 -6.16
C VAL A 195 -3.69 0.89 -6.73
N GLN A 196 -2.39 0.72 -6.80
CA GLN A 196 -1.45 1.69 -7.36
C GLN A 196 -0.64 1.02 -8.46
N THR A 197 -0.46 1.76 -9.55
CA THR A 197 0.41 1.36 -10.66
C THR A 197 1.37 2.51 -10.95
N ALA A 198 2.60 2.17 -11.27
CA ALA A 198 3.56 3.14 -11.76
C ALA A 198 4.42 2.51 -12.84
N ILE A 199 4.77 3.29 -13.84
CA ILE A 199 5.77 2.94 -14.83
C ILE A 199 6.94 3.92 -14.72
N GLN A 200 8.13 3.37 -14.74
CA GLN A 200 9.36 4.15 -14.83
C GLN A 200 10.11 3.72 -16.09
N GLN A 201 10.54 4.70 -16.88
CA GLN A 201 11.41 4.45 -18.04
C GLN A 201 12.53 5.47 -18.06
N GLN A 202 13.72 5.02 -18.41
CA GLN A 202 14.89 5.86 -18.59
C GLN A 202 15.64 5.43 -19.86
N PHE A 203 15.88 6.40 -20.71
CA PHE A 203 16.65 6.24 -21.96
C PHE A 203 17.94 7.02 -21.85
N THR A 204 19.05 6.37 -22.18
CA THR A 204 20.37 6.99 -22.17
C THR A 204 20.94 7.00 -23.60
N ALA A 205 21.08 8.19 -24.14
CA ALA A 205 21.83 8.41 -25.38
C ALA A 205 23.29 8.72 -25.03
N VAL A 206 24.19 8.19 -25.86
CA VAL A 206 25.64 8.33 -25.67
C VAL A 206 26.23 8.89 -26.95
N SER A 207 27.15 9.86 -26.83
CA SER A 207 27.88 10.41 -28.00
C SER A 207 28.64 9.33 -28.72
N PRO A 208 28.91 9.49 -30.04
CA PRO A 208 29.64 8.47 -30.82
C PRO A 208 31.05 8.16 -30.30
N ASP A 209 31.68 9.12 -29.66
CA ASP A 209 33.03 9.01 -29.06
C ASP A 209 33.00 8.58 -27.57
N PHE A 210 31.80 8.33 -27.01
CA PHE A 210 31.56 7.96 -25.62
C PHE A 210 32.05 8.98 -24.58
N THR A 211 32.23 10.24 -24.97
CA THR A 211 32.69 11.31 -24.06
C THR A 211 31.55 12.02 -23.34
N ASP A 212 30.31 11.91 -23.85
CA ASP A 212 29.12 12.54 -23.26
C ASP A 212 27.93 11.61 -23.31
N PHE A 213 26.97 11.83 -22.41
CA PHE A 213 25.71 11.11 -22.39
C PHE A 213 24.55 12.01 -21.92
N GLN A 214 23.36 11.69 -22.38
CA GLN A 214 22.12 12.37 -22.02
C GLN A 214 21.09 11.34 -21.56
N ASN A 215 20.45 11.64 -20.43
CA ASN A 215 19.35 10.82 -19.89
C ASN A 215 18.01 11.51 -20.12
N ARG A 216 17.03 10.74 -20.55
CA ARG A 216 15.62 11.10 -20.51
C ARG A 216 14.86 10.03 -19.77
N GLY A 217 14.13 10.43 -18.73
CA GLY A 217 13.32 9.54 -17.93
C GLY A 217 11.94 10.09 -17.70
N ASN A 218 11.00 9.18 -17.46
CA ASN A 218 9.64 9.49 -17.04
C ASN A 218 9.22 8.50 -15.95
N THR A 219 8.46 9.00 -14.98
CA THR A 219 7.76 8.20 -13.97
C THR A 219 6.33 8.69 -13.92
N ILE A 220 5.38 7.80 -14.19
CA ILE A 220 3.94 8.08 -14.22
C ILE A 220 3.27 7.23 -13.16
#